data_0f22944ec338e8fc1804d4169068eac9
#
_entry.id   0f22944ec338e8fc1804d4169068eac9
#
_cell.length_a   1.000
_cell.length_b   1.000
_cell.length_c   1.000
_cell.angle_alpha   90.00
_cell.angle_beta   90.00
_cell.angle_gamma   90.00
#
_symmetry.space_group_name_H-M   'P 1'
#
loop_
_entity.id
_entity.type
_entity.pdbx_description
1 polymer ?
#
loop_
_entity_poly.entity_id
_entity_poly.type
_entity_poly.pdbx_seq_one_letter_code
_entity_poly.pdbx_strand_id
1 'polypeptide(L)'
;MAYDDVRDWIATLERAGELKRIRAEVDPILEIAEITDRVSKGNYRNSAEKNARATSSGPGPALLFQNVKGHPGSQVLINQFGSARRMNLALEVDSLDEVAERIRSFMDVKSPQGFLDKVKMLPMLAEMGKFFPKTVSTGPCKEVIKRDNFSLLDFPILQCWPKDAGCFITLPCVITRDPKTGKRNVGMYRMQIYDERTTGMHWQRQKVGAEHYREALRAAAAGNPARSSTAVDIMARTSGGSVLADAGQPGGKMEVAVAIGTDPALTFAAIVPAPPDVEEYLIAGFLRQKPVELVKCETVDLEVPASAEIVLEGHVHLDELRTEGPFGDHTGFYSLEDQYPVFHVSCITHRKNPIYATTIVGKPPMEDGWMGKAVERIFLPLMKLTIPEIVDINLPVEGIFHNLMIVAMKKSYPGQARKVMNAIWSLGQAMFTKCIIVVDEDVNVQDIAEVTLKALNHIDPERDIQFTLGPVDSLDHASRLPNYGSKMGIDATRKWASEGFTRPWPDEILMDEKTKALVDRKWKELGIE
;
A
#
# COMPACT_ATOMS: atom_id res chain seq x y z
N MET A 1 -9.54 20.69 6.93
CA MET A 1 -10.42 19.99 7.93
C MET A 1 -10.54 18.54 7.47
N ALA A 2 -10.32 17.57 8.36
CA ALA A 2 -10.35 16.15 7.98
C ALA A 2 -11.71 15.76 7.40
N TYR A 3 -11.68 14.91 6.37
CA TYR A 3 -12.89 14.35 5.79
C TYR A 3 -13.69 13.57 6.83
N ASP A 4 -14.98 13.75 6.86
CA ASP A 4 -15.83 12.98 7.77
C ASP A 4 -16.02 11.54 7.25
N ASP A 5 -16.10 11.38 5.92
CA ASP A 5 -16.29 10.09 5.26
C ASP A 5 -15.86 10.14 3.78
N VAL A 6 -16.09 9.03 3.05
CA VAL A 6 -15.80 8.93 1.61
C VAL A 6 -16.70 9.86 0.77
N ARG A 7 -17.89 10.25 1.25
CA ARG A 7 -18.80 11.14 0.50
C ARG A 7 -18.30 12.57 0.52
N ASP A 8 -17.75 13.03 1.64
CA ASP A 8 -17.07 14.32 1.74
C ASP A 8 -15.79 14.34 0.87
N TRP A 9 -15.06 13.23 0.86
CA TRP A 9 -13.93 13.02 -0.06
C TRP A 9 -14.35 13.14 -1.54
N ILE A 10 -15.44 12.48 -1.96
CA ILE A 10 -15.99 12.59 -3.31
C ILE A 10 -16.34 14.04 -3.65
N ALA A 11 -16.98 14.75 -2.72
CA ALA A 11 -17.33 16.16 -2.91
C ALA A 11 -16.07 17.03 -3.08
N THR A 12 -15.01 16.73 -2.38
CA THR A 12 -13.72 17.44 -2.51
C THR A 12 -13.04 17.14 -3.85
N LEU A 13 -12.99 15.89 -4.27
CA LEU A 13 -12.48 15.53 -5.60
C LEU A 13 -13.25 16.25 -6.72
N GLU A 14 -14.57 16.36 -6.56
CA GLU A 14 -15.42 17.05 -7.54
C GLU A 14 -15.12 18.56 -7.59
N ARG A 15 -15.04 19.22 -6.42
CA ARG A 15 -14.64 20.64 -6.33
C ARG A 15 -13.25 20.91 -6.90
N ALA A 16 -12.32 19.97 -6.72
CA ALA A 16 -10.95 20.06 -7.25
C ALA A 16 -10.85 19.76 -8.75
N GLY A 17 -11.93 19.33 -9.40
CA GLY A 17 -11.91 18.89 -10.80
C GLY A 17 -11.22 17.54 -11.03
N GLU A 18 -11.04 16.76 -9.96
CA GLU A 18 -10.36 15.46 -9.94
C GLU A 18 -11.33 14.27 -10.02
N LEU A 19 -12.64 14.50 -10.18
CA LEU A 19 -13.66 13.45 -10.27
C LEU A 19 -14.47 13.57 -11.56
N LYS A 20 -14.74 12.40 -12.16
CA LYS A 20 -15.71 12.28 -13.26
C LYS A 20 -16.86 11.36 -12.85
N ARG A 21 -18.09 11.87 -12.87
CA ARG A 21 -19.31 11.07 -12.71
C ARG A 21 -19.69 10.41 -14.04
N ILE A 22 -19.93 9.12 -14.02
CA ILE A 22 -20.35 8.33 -15.18
C ILE A 22 -21.78 7.85 -14.94
N ARG A 23 -22.71 8.26 -15.81
CA ARG A 23 -24.13 7.96 -15.72
C ARG A 23 -24.57 6.85 -16.68
N ALA A 24 -23.76 6.57 -17.69
CA ALA A 24 -24.00 5.42 -18.56
C ALA A 24 -24.02 4.13 -17.75
N GLU A 25 -24.85 3.19 -18.14
CA GLU A 25 -24.81 1.86 -17.55
C GLU A 25 -23.47 1.19 -17.88
N VAL A 26 -22.86 0.57 -16.88
CA VAL A 26 -21.58 -0.14 -17.00
C VAL A 26 -21.63 -1.47 -16.25
N ASP A 27 -20.95 -2.47 -16.81
CA ASP A 27 -20.87 -3.80 -16.21
C ASP A 27 -19.70 -3.86 -15.19
N PRO A 28 -19.92 -4.34 -13.95
CA PRO A 28 -18.84 -4.55 -12.99
C PRO A 28 -17.88 -5.65 -13.41
N ILE A 29 -18.30 -6.48 -14.36
CA ILE A 29 -17.47 -7.54 -14.93
C ILE A 29 -16.68 -6.96 -16.11
N LEU A 30 -15.39 -6.72 -15.90
CA LEU A 30 -14.38 -6.26 -16.87
C LEU A 30 -14.54 -4.81 -17.38
N GLU A 31 -15.78 -4.30 -17.58
CA GLU A 31 -15.96 -3.00 -18.26
C GLU A 31 -15.49 -1.84 -17.39
N ILE A 32 -15.87 -1.80 -16.10
CA ILE A 32 -15.37 -0.78 -15.17
C ILE A 32 -13.84 -0.83 -15.08
N ALA A 33 -13.25 -2.02 -15.06
CA ALA A 33 -11.81 -2.19 -14.99
C ALA A 33 -11.10 -1.67 -16.25
N GLU A 34 -11.59 -1.98 -17.45
CA GLU A 34 -11.02 -1.49 -18.70
C GLU A 34 -11.11 0.04 -18.83
N ILE A 35 -12.25 0.63 -18.44
CA ILE A 35 -12.39 2.09 -18.41
C ILE A 35 -11.36 2.71 -17.47
N THR A 36 -11.21 2.13 -16.28
CA THR A 36 -10.28 2.61 -15.26
C THR A 36 -8.83 2.47 -15.71
N ASP A 37 -8.46 1.35 -16.34
CA ASP A 37 -7.11 1.12 -16.88
C ASP A 37 -6.70 2.21 -17.86
N ARG A 38 -7.58 2.52 -18.82
CA ARG A 38 -7.34 3.59 -19.79
C ARG A 38 -7.19 4.95 -19.14
N VAL A 39 -8.04 5.25 -18.15
CA VAL A 39 -8.03 6.53 -17.46
C VAL A 39 -6.77 6.68 -16.60
N SER A 40 -6.39 5.66 -15.86
CA SER A 40 -5.17 5.67 -15.03
C SER A 40 -3.90 5.90 -15.85
N LYS A 41 -3.87 5.41 -17.09
CA LYS A 41 -2.72 5.55 -18.01
C LYS A 41 -2.76 6.80 -18.89
N GLY A 42 -3.75 7.68 -18.72
CA GLY A 42 -3.90 8.87 -19.55
C GLY A 42 -4.29 8.60 -21.02
N ASN A 43 -4.61 7.36 -21.39
CA ASN A 43 -4.90 6.94 -22.76
C ASN A 43 -6.37 7.15 -23.19
N TYR A 44 -7.17 7.82 -22.38
CA TYR A 44 -8.61 7.97 -22.62
C TYR A 44 -8.96 9.02 -23.68
N ARG A 45 -8.01 9.90 -24.06
CA ARG A 45 -8.25 10.96 -25.06
C ARG A 45 -8.03 10.52 -26.51
N ASN A 46 -7.28 9.45 -26.76
CA ASN A 46 -6.87 9.02 -28.10
C ASN A 46 -7.14 7.52 -28.35
N SER A 47 -8.39 7.09 -28.18
CA SER A 47 -8.78 5.69 -28.47
C SER A 47 -8.65 5.28 -29.94
N ALA A 48 -8.41 6.23 -30.86
CA ALA A 48 -8.25 5.98 -32.29
C ALA A 48 -6.79 5.72 -32.73
N GLU A 49 -5.79 6.08 -31.91
CA GLU A 49 -4.37 5.91 -32.28
C GLU A 49 -3.74 4.76 -31.47
N LYS A 50 -3.72 3.58 -32.07
CA LYS A 50 -3.17 2.34 -31.45
C LYS A 50 -1.67 2.40 -31.10
N ASN A 51 -0.94 3.46 -31.46
CA ASN A 51 0.51 3.59 -31.29
C ASN A 51 0.98 4.92 -30.66
N ALA A 52 0.07 5.72 -30.10
CA ALA A 52 0.51 6.92 -29.39
C ALA A 52 1.23 6.51 -28.09
N ARG A 53 2.53 6.74 -28.00
CA ARG A 53 3.24 6.85 -26.72
C ARG A 53 2.42 7.75 -25.81
N ALA A 54 2.29 7.39 -24.54
CA ALA A 54 1.60 8.19 -23.54
C ALA A 54 1.93 9.67 -23.77
N THR A 55 0.96 10.39 -24.33
CA THR A 55 1.09 11.82 -24.49
C THR A 55 1.13 12.44 -23.09
N SER A 56 1.81 13.54 -22.92
CA SER A 56 2.09 14.31 -21.71
C SER A 56 0.88 14.75 -20.87
N SER A 57 -0.30 14.18 -21.05
CA SER A 57 -1.46 14.33 -20.17
C SER A 57 -1.30 13.32 -19.04
N GLY A 58 -1.02 13.81 -17.83
CA GLY A 58 -0.91 13.01 -16.59
C GLY A 58 -2.10 12.06 -16.35
N PRO A 59 -2.10 11.33 -15.23
CA PRO A 59 -3.15 10.37 -14.91
C PRO A 59 -4.52 11.05 -14.92
N GLY A 60 -5.54 10.34 -15.46
CA GLY A 60 -6.90 10.85 -15.54
C GLY A 60 -7.60 10.90 -14.16
N PRO A 61 -8.83 11.43 -14.09
CA PRO A 61 -9.54 11.66 -12.84
C PRO A 61 -9.95 10.38 -12.11
N ALA A 62 -10.37 10.52 -10.84
CA ALA A 62 -11.17 9.53 -10.15
C ALA A 62 -12.52 9.34 -10.88
N LEU A 63 -13.07 8.14 -10.82
CA LEU A 63 -14.33 7.80 -11.48
C LEU A 63 -15.40 7.41 -10.46
N LEU A 64 -16.60 7.98 -10.60
CA LEU A 64 -17.77 7.58 -9.85
C LEU A 64 -18.84 7.07 -10.81
N PHE A 65 -18.99 5.76 -10.91
CA PHE A 65 -20.03 5.11 -11.70
C PHE A 65 -21.34 5.10 -10.92
N GLN A 66 -22.39 5.67 -11.49
CA GLN A 66 -23.69 5.88 -10.82
C GLN A 66 -24.77 4.90 -11.30
N ASN A 67 -24.52 4.15 -12.35
CA ASN A 67 -25.45 3.18 -12.94
C ASN A 67 -24.67 1.88 -13.25
N VAL A 68 -24.70 0.96 -12.29
CA VAL A 68 -23.98 -0.30 -12.39
C VAL A 68 -24.97 -1.41 -12.69
N LYS A 69 -24.74 -2.10 -13.79
CA LYS A 69 -25.58 -3.20 -14.28
C LYS A 69 -25.79 -4.27 -13.19
N GLY A 70 -27.05 -4.62 -12.95
CA GLY A 70 -27.42 -5.61 -11.94
C GLY A 70 -27.45 -5.09 -10.50
N HIS A 71 -27.01 -3.84 -10.22
CA HIS A 71 -26.92 -3.27 -8.87
C HIS A 71 -27.60 -1.90 -8.77
N PRO A 72 -28.95 -1.82 -8.89
CA PRO A 72 -29.66 -0.57 -8.86
C PRO A 72 -29.47 0.15 -7.52
N GLY A 73 -29.13 1.45 -7.58
CA GLY A 73 -28.88 2.27 -6.39
C GLY A 73 -27.49 2.16 -5.78
N SER A 74 -26.64 1.25 -6.25
CA SER A 74 -25.22 1.18 -5.88
C SER A 74 -24.37 2.05 -6.78
N GLN A 75 -23.30 2.61 -6.22
CA GLN A 75 -22.29 3.39 -6.95
C GLN A 75 -20.91 2.77 -6.75
N VAL A 76 -20.02 2.92 -7.75
CA VAL A 76 -18.64 2.46 -7.65
C VAL A 76 -17.69 3.65 -7.74
N LEU A 77 -16.87 3.85 -6.71
CA LEU A 77 -15.77 4.82 -6.67
C LEU A 77 -14.45 4.10 -6.92
N ILE A 78 -13.67 4.58 -7.89
CA ILE A 78 -12.39 3.97 -8.26
C ILE A 78 -11.38 5.02 -8.74
N ASN A 79 -10.09 4.69 -8.72
CA ASN A 79 -8.97 5.56 -9.07
C ASN A 79 -8.91 6.84 -8.21
N GLN A 80 -9.36 6.74 -6.96
CA GLN A 80 -9.47 7.88 -6.05
C GLN A 80 -8.12 8.41 -5.54
N PHE A 81 -7.06 7.60 -5.59
CA PHE A 81 -5.67 7.95 -5.21
C PHE A 81 -4.72 8.06 -6.40
N GLY A 82 -5.20 7.90 -7.63
CA GLY A 82 -4.42 7.69 -8.85
C GLY A 82 -3.68 8.93 -9.39
N SER A 83 -3.26 9.88 -8.55
CA SER A 83 -2.31 10.96 -8.90
C SER A 83 -1.65 11.54 -7.66
N ALA A 84 -0.49 12.21 -7.84
CA ALA A 84 0.15 12.96 -6.76
C ALA A 84 -0.78 14.01 -6.14
N ARG A 85 -1.55 14.72 -6.98
CA ARG A 85 -2.52 15.72 -6.52
C ARG A 85 -3.62 15.09 -5.67
N ARG A 86 -4.19 13.96 -6.07
CA ARG A 86 -5.20 13.27 -5.28
C ARG A 86 -4.64 12.70 -3.98
N MET A 87 -3.39 12.21 -3.97
CA MET A 87 -2.72 11.82 -2.74
C MET A 87 -2.54 13.00 -1.77
N ASN A 88 -2.08 14.15 -2.26
CA ASN A 88 -1.97 15.36 -1.44
C ASN A 88 -3.33 15.78 -0.87
N LEU A 89 -4.37 15.80 -1.72
CA LEU A 89 -5.74 16.10 -1.28
C LEU A 89 -6.24 15.08 -0.25
N ALA A 90 -5.99 13.78 -0.46
CA ALA A 90 -6.43 12.71 0.45
C ALA A 90 -5.84 12.84 1.86
N LEU A 91 -4.62 13.37 1.97
CA LEU A 91 -3.91 13.60 3.23
C LEU A 91 -3.99 15.06 3.71
N GLU A 92 -4.76 15.91 3.00
CA GLU A 92 -4.94 17.35 3.31
C GLU A 92 -3.62 18.11 3.47
N VAL A 93 -2.70 17.92 2.53
CA VAL A 93 -1.41 18.60 2.47
C VAL A 93 -1.16 19.20 1.10
N ASP A 94 -0.31 20.20 1.02
CA ASP A 94 0.17 20.74 -0.25
C ASP A 94 1.28 19.85 -0.84
N SER A 95 2.03 19.19 0.02
CA SER A 95 3.07 18.22 -0.33
C SER A 95 3.14 17.08 0.68
N LEU A 96 3.45 15.87 0.23
CA LEU A 96 3.70 14.71 1.11
C LEU A 96 4.88 14.94 2.07
N ASP A 97 5.80 15.85 1.73
CA ASP A 97 6.91 16.23 2.60
C ASP A 97 6.43 16.89 3.91
N GLU A 98 5.25 17.52 3.92
CA GLU A 98 4.67 18.05 5.16
C GLU A 98 4.34 16.93 6.16
N VAL A 99 3.87 15.78 5.68
CA VAL A 99 3.64 14.61 6.54
C VAL A 99 4.97 14.10 7.08
N ALA A 100 6.00 14.04 6.23
CA ALA A 100 7.35 13.65 6.62
C ALA A 100 7.93 14.61 7.69
N GLU A 101 7.73 15.93 7.54
CA GLU A 101 8.15 16.93 8.55
C GLU A 101 7.37 16.78 9.87
N ARG A 102 6.07 16.52 9.82
CA ARG A 102 5.29 16.23 11.04
C ARG A 102 5.86 15.01 11.77
N ILE A 103 6.17 13.93 11.06
CA ILE A 103 6.81 12.74 11.65
C ILE A 103 8.16 13.13 12.27
N ARG A 104 9.00 13.86 11.54
CA ARG A 104 10.32 14.30 12.02
C ARG A 104 10.19 15.13 13.31
N SER A 105 9.22 16.05 13.38
CA SER A 105 9.00 16.88 14.56
C SER A 105 8.67 16.07 15.81
N PHE A 106 7.94 14.94 15.67
CA PHE A 106 7.69 14.01 16.77
C PHE A 106 8.92 13.18 17.17
N MET A 107 9.82 12.92 16.21
CA MET A 107 11.04 12.14 16.44
C MET A 107 12.17 12.97 17.09
N ASP A 108 12.25 14.26 16.80
CA ASP A 108 13.28 15.17 17.29
C ASP A 108 13.12 15.52 18.78
N VAL A 109 12.14 14.93 19.47
CA VAL A 109 11.89 15.16 20.89
C VAL A 109 13.01 14.53 21.72
N LYS A 110 13.87 15.39 22.25
CA LYS A 110 14.94 14.98 23.17
C LYS A 110 14.34 14.38 24.46
N SER A 111 14.94 13.31 24.94
CA SER A 111 14.58 12.76 26.26
C SER A 111 14.62 13.85 27.34
N PRO A 112 13.54 14.04 28.08
CA PRO A 112 13.48 15.13 29.07
C PRO A 112 14.51 14.91 30.17
N GLN A 113 15.41 15.89 30.35
CA GLN A 113 16.47 15.84 31.35
C GLN A 113 16.02 16.37 32.72
N GLY A 114 14.81 16.96 32.81
CA GLY A 114 14.31 17.53 34.04
C GLY A 114 12.80 17.76 34.05
N PHE A 115 12.30 18.25 35.23
CA PHE A 115 10.86 18.51 35.43
C PHE A 115 10.30 19.53 34.39
N LEU A 116 11.03 20.60 34.12
CA LEU A 116 10.61 21.63 33.18
C LEU A 116 10.51 21.10 31.76
N ASP A 117 11.39 20.18 31.35
CA ASP A 117 11.32 19.56 30.02
C ASP A 117 10.11 18.63 29.92
N LYS A 118 9.74 17.90 30.98
CA LYS A 118 8.52 17.10 31.04
C LYS A 118 7.27 17.99 30.89
N VAL A 119 7.25 19.16 31.53
CA VAL A 119 6.14 20.12 31.37
C VAL A 119 6.05 20.65 29.97
N LYS A 120 7.17 20.93 29.30
CA LYS A 120 7.20 21.36 27.88
C LYS A 120 6.71 20.27 26.90
N MET A 121 6.77 18.99 27.29
CA MET A 121 6.25 17.89 26.49
C MET A 121 4.71 17.72 26.59
N LEU A 122 4.07 18.27 27.61
CA LEU A 122 2.63 18.13 27.81
C LEU A 122 1.76 18.57 26.61
N PRO A 123 2.04 19.70 25.94
CA PRO A 123 1.28 20.09 24.75
C PRO A 123 1.38 19.07 23.63
N MET A 124 2.57 18.53 23.37
CA MET A 124 2.80 17.50 22.36
C MET A 124 2.10 16.19 22.68
N LEU A 125 2.16 15.74 23.94
CA LEU A 125 1.44 14.55 24.40
C LEU A 125 -0.09 14.76 24.30
N ALA A 126 -0.57 15.96 24.61
CA ALA A 126 -1.98 16.32 24.44
C ALA A 126 -2.39 16.34 22.96
N GLU A 127 -1.48 16.77 22.06
CA GLU A 127 -1.71 16.72 20.62
C GLU A 127 -1.75 15.27 20.11
N MET A 128 -0.79 14.43 20.50
CA MET A 128 -0.83 13.00 20.21
C MET A 128 -2.11 12.34 20.72
N GLY A 129 -2.59 12.74 21.90
CA GLY A 129 -3.86 12.26 22.48
C GLY A 129 -5.08 12.49 21.59
N LYS A 130 -5.03 13.49 20.69
CA LYS A 130 -6.12 13.79 19.75
C LYS A 130 -6.22 12.79 18.60
N PHE A 131 -5.18 12.01 18.35
CA PHE A 131 -5.15 11.06 17.22
C PHE A 131 -5.67 9.67 17.59
N PHE A 132 -5.76 9.36 18.88
CA PHE A 132 -6.27 8.06 19.31
C PHE A 132 -7.74 7.86 18.90
N PRO A 133 -8.10 6.66 18.40
CA PRO A 133 -9.46 6.37 17.99
C PRO A 133 -10.44 6.54 19.15
N LYS A 134 -11.68 6.91 18.83
CA LYS A 134 -12.76 7.11 19.81
C LYS A 134 -13.91 6.17 19.51
N THR A 135 -14.38 5.42 20.50
CA THR A 135 -15.56 4.59 20.35
C THR A 135 -16.81 5.45 20.49
N VAL A 136 -17.74 5.31 19.55
CA VAL A 136 -19.06 5.94 19.52
C VAL A 136 -20.16 4.87 19.59
N SER A 137 -21.37 5.27 19.99
CA SER A 137 -22.48 4.32 20.20
C SER A 137 -23.10 3.81 18.90
N THR A 138 -23.03 4.59 17.82
CA THR A 138 -23.57 4.25 16.50
C THR A 138 -22.87 5.08 15.43
N GLY A 139 -23.09 4.77 14.16
CA GLY A 139 -22.56 5.50 13.03
C GLY A 139 -23.28 5.22 11.71
N PRO A 140 -23.01 6.00 10.65
CA PRO A 140 -23.61 5.82 9.34
C PRO A 140 -23.50 4.40 8.78
N CYS A 141 -22.42 3.67 9.08
CA CYS A 141 -22.26 2.28 8.63
C CYS A 141 -23.36 1.34 9.15
N LYS A 142 -24.17 1.74 10.13
CA LYS A 142 -25.24 0.97 10.74
C LYS A 142 -26.65 1.42 10.31
N GLU A 143 -26.78 2.21 9.26
CA GLU A 143 -28.10 2.62 8.75
C GLU A 143 -28.94 1.42 8.26
N VAL A 144 -28.31 0.37 7.78
CA VAL A 144 -28.91 -0.89 7.39
C VAL A 144 -28.12 -2.02 8.02
N ILE A 145 -28.80 -2.95 8.72
CA ILE A 145 -28.20 -4.11 9.37
C ILE A 145 -28.84 -5.37 8.83
N LYS A 146 -28.05 -6.26 8.22
CA LYS A 146 -28.50 -7.52 7.63
C LYS A 146 -27.78 -8.68 8.32
N ARG A 147 -28.48 -9.48 9.12
CA ARG A 147 -27.93 -10.65 9.83
C ARG A 147 -28.27 -11.98 9.14
N ASP A 148 -29.40 -12.06 8.48
CA ASP A 148 -29.90 -13.31 7.90
C ASP A 148 -30.02 -13.25 6.37
N ASN A 149 -30.76 -12.31 5.83
CA ASN A 149 -31.05 -12.19 4.41
C ASN A 149 -30.08 -11.22 3.75
N PHE A 150 -28.86 -11.67 3.49
CA PHE A 150 -27.84 -10.90 2.79
C PHE A 150 -27.06 -11.77 1.80
N SER A 151 -26.52 -11.12 0.79
CA SER A 151 -25.57 -11.70 -0.15
C SER A 151 -24.44 -10.71 -0.43
N LEU A 152 -23.22 -11.19 -0.52
CA LEU A 152 -22.08 -10.42 -1.04
C LEU A 152 -22.33 -9.99 -2.49
N LEU A 153 -23.12 -10.77 -3.22
CA LEU A 153 -23.48 -10.50 -4.61
C LEU A 153 -24.50 -9.36 -4.75
N ASP A 154 -25.03 -8.82 -3.64
CA ASP A 154 -25.84 -7.59 -3.65
C ASP A 154 -25.00 -6.35 -4.00
N PHE A 155 -23.67 -6.43 -3.88
CA PHE A 155 -22.74 -5.32 -4.11
C PHE A 155 -22.02 -5.45 -5.45
N PRO A 156 -21.66 -4.33 -6.12
CA PRO A 156 -21.00 -4.33 -7.43
C PRO A 156 -19.51 -4.66 -7.33
N ILE A 157 -19.20 -5.86 -6.83
CA ILE A 157 -17.82 -6.34 -6.68
C ILE A 157 -17.27 -6.69 -8.05
N LEU A 158 -16.05 -6.20 -8.36
CA LEU A 158 -15.51 -6.27 -9.70
C LEU A 158 -14.83 -7.62 -10.01
N GLN A 159 -15.03 -8.13 -11.22
CA GLN A 159 -14.03 -8.94 -11.90
C GLN A 159 -13.14 -8.01 -12.71
N CYS A 160 -11.85 -7.90 -12.35
CA CYS A 160 -10.96 -6.89 -12.93
C CYS A 160 -10.35 -7.33 -14.26
N TRP A 161 -9.94 -8.60 -14.37
CA TRP A 161 -9.25 -9.11 -15.56
C TRP A 161 -9.86 -10.41 -16.07
N PRO A 162 -9.73 -10.72 -17.38
CA PRO A 162 -10.43 -11.87 -18.00
C PRO A 162 -10.09 -13.24 -17.40
N LYS A 163 -8.93 -13.41 -16.77
CA LYS A 163 -8.48 -14.67 -16.16
C LYS A 163 -8.55 -14.64 -14.63
N ASP A 164 -9.13 -13.60 -14.03
CA ASP A 164 -9.41 -13.63 -12.60
C ASP A 164 -10.37 -14.78 -12.27
N ALA A 165 -10.13 -15.44 -11.15
CA ALA A 165 -10.96 -16.56 -10.70
C ALA A 165 -12.38 -16.16 -10.25
N GLY A 166 -12.83 -14.96 -10.62
CA GLY A 166 -14.13 -14.37 -10.29
C GLY A 166 -13.99 -12.93 -9.82
N CYS A 167 -14.94 -12.50 -8.98
CA CYS A 167 -14.95 -11.16 -8.41
C CYS A 167 -14.06 -11.06 -7.17
N PHE A 168 -13.41 -9.89 -7.00
CA PHE A 168 -12.52 -9.61 -5.86
C PHE A 168 -12.87 -8.29 -5.20
N ILE A 169 -12.90 -8.26 -3.86
CA ILE A 169 -12.84 -7.02 -3.09
C ILE A 169 -11.37 -6.61 -3.04
N THR A 170 -11.04 -5.43 -3.56
CA THR A 170 -9.65 -5.02 -3.82
C THR A 170 -9.16 -3.84 -2.98
N LEU A 171 -10.06 -3.12 -2.29
CA LEU A 171 -9.72 -1.98 -1.44
C LEU A 171 -10.36 -2.07 -0.05
N PRO A 172 -10.33 -3.24 0.63
CA PRO A 172 -10.91 -3.40 1.95
C PRO A 172 -9.94 -2.99 3.04
N CYS A 173 -10.46 -2.41 4.13
CA CYS A 173 -9.78 -2.31 5.41
C CYS A 173 -10.18 -3.53 6.25
N VAL A 174 -9.30 -4.51 6.38
CA VAL A 174 -9.53 -5.74 7.14
C VAL A 174 -9.03 -5.57 8.56
N ILE A 175 -9.93 -5.71 9.51
CA ILE A 175 -9.68 -5.52 10.94
C ILE A 175 -9.55 -6.90 11.60
N THR A 176 -8.45 -7.11 12.31
CA THR A 176 -8.18 -8.30 13.11
C THR A 176 -7.67 -7.88 14.50
N ARG A 177 -7.75 -8.81 15.45
CA ARG A 177 -7.19 -8.62 16.80
C ARG A 177 -6.22 -9.75 17.11
N ASP A 178 -5.04 -9.41 17.61
CA ASP A 178 -4.07 -10.39 18.10
C ASP A 178 -4.66 -11.14 19.30
N PRO A 179 -4.84 -12.46 19.22
CA PRO A 179 -5.44 -13.24 20.30
C PRO A 179 -4.59 -13.27 21.56
N LYS A 180 -3.29 -12.97 21.48
CA LYS A 180 -2.34 -12.96 22.59
C LYS A 180 -2.29 -11.62 23.32
N THR A 181 -2.25 -10.53 22.58
CA THR A 181 -2.05 -9.18 23.13
C THR A 181 -3.31 -8.32 23.15
N GLY A 182 -4.34 -8.71 22.38
CA GLY A 182 -5.55 -7.93 22.18
C GLY A 182 -5.37 -6.71 21.23
N LYS A 183 -4.19 -6.51 20.68
CA LYS A 183 -3.90 -5.39 19.76
C LYS A 183 -4.64 -5.56 18.45
N ARG A 184 -5.19 -4.45 17.94
CA ARG A 184 -5.87 -4.42 16.63
C ARG A 184 -4.85 -4.20 15.51
N ASN A 185 -5.20 -4.67 14.33
CA ASN A 185 -4.54 -4.36 13.07
C ASN A 185 -5.60 -4.01 12.03
N VAL A 186 -5.31 -3.06 11.19
CA VAL A 186 -6.12 -2.72 10.00
C VAL A 186 -5.22 -2.83 8.78
N GLY A 187 -5.44 -3.87 7.97
CA GLY A 187 -4.62 -4.10 6.79
C GLY A 187 -5.45 -4.21 5.52
N MET A 188 -4.83 -3.95 4.38
CA MET A 188 -5.47 -4.10 3.08
C MET A 188 -5.07 -5.46 2.48
N TYR A 189 -6.06 -6.33 2.28
CA TYR A 189 -5.88 -7.67 1.73
C TYR A 189 -7.00 -7.96 0.75
N ARG A 190 -6.68 -8.36 -0.48
CA ARG A 190 -7.72 -8.74 -1.46
C ARG A 190 -8.53 -9.94 -0.98
N MET A 191 -9.78 -10.01 -1.41
CA MET A 191 -10.70 -11.06 -1.00
C MET A 191 -11.45 -11.57 -2.22
N GLN A 192 -11.23 -12.83 -2.62
CA GLN A 192 -11.98 -13.48 -3.70
C GLN A 192 -13.37 -13.85 -3.21
N ILE A 193 -14.40 -13.52 -3.95
CA ILE A 193 -15.76 -13.98 -3.67
C ILE A 193 -15.88 -15.44 -4.10
N TYR A 194 -16.27 -16.30 -3.18
CA TYR A 194 -16.55 -17.72 -3.51
C TYR A 194 -18.04 -17.97 -3.72
N ASP A 195 -18.87 -17.34 -2.90
CA ASP A 195 -20.32 -17.44 -2.94
C ASP A 195 -20.98 -16.24 -2.23
N GLU A 196 -22.27 -16.33 -1.94
CA GLU A 196 -23.06 -15.29 -1.30
C GLU A 196 -22.55 -14.86 0.08
N ARG A 197 -21.80 -15.73 0.78
CA ARG A 197 -21.42 -15.54 2.19
C ARG A 197 -19.97 -15.82 2.51
N THR A 198 -19.18 -16.29 1.55
CA THR A 198 -17.78 -16.65 1.80
C THR A 198 -16.82 -15.98 0.82
N THR A 199 -15.65 -15.64 1.35
CA THR A 199 -14.55 -15.10 0.55
C THR A 199 -13.22 -15.77 0.91
N GLY A 200 -12.26 -15.74 -0.01
CA GLY A 200 -10.85 -15.94 0.32
C GLY A 200 -10.32 -14.75 1.15
N MET A 201 -9.35 -15.01 2.00
CA MET A 201 -8.66 -13.99 2.76
C MET A 201 -7.16 -14.04 2.45
N HIS A 202 -6.71 -13.19 1.54
CA HIS A 202 -5.33 -13.21 1.02
C HIS A 202 -4.33 -12.62 2.01
N TRP A 203 -4.10 -13.30 3.12
CA TRP A 203 -3.07 -12.91 4.09
C TRP A 203 -1.69 -13.38 3.64
N GLN A 204 -0.92 -12.49 3.03
CA GLN A 204 0.49 -12.74 2.77
C GLN A 204 1.23 -13.01 4.09
N ARG A 205 2.15 -13.98 4.09
CA ARG A 205 2.83 -14.53 5.27
C ARG A 205 3.47 -13.50 6.21
N GLN A 206 4.05 -12.46 5.64
CA GLN A 206 4.80 -11.43 6.36
C GLN A 206 3.93 -10.30 6.89
N LYS A 207 2.63 -10.32 6.60
CA LYS A 207 1.69 -9.29 7.05
C LYS A 207 1.11 -9.61 8.42
N VAL A 208 0.73 -8.56 9.17
CA VAL A 208 0.23 -8.68 10.54
C VAL A 208 -1.03 -9.54 10.62
N GLY A 209 -1.96 -9.44 9.66
CA GLY A 209 -3.14 -10.32 9.63
C GLY A 209 -2.79 -11.82 9.59
N ALA A 210 -1.74 -12.19 8.82
CA ALA A 210 -1.22 -13.56 8.80
C ALA A 210 -0.53 -13.94 10.13
N GLU A 211 0.08 -12.99 10.82
CA GLU A 211 0.67 -13.22 12.14
C GLU A 211 -0.43 -13.49 13.18
N HIS A 212 -1.49 -12.69 13.22
CA HIS A 212 -2.65 -12.91 14.10
C HIS A 212 -3.29 -14.29 13.84
N TYR A 213 -3.41 -14.69 12.57
CA TYR A 213 -3.91 -16.02 12.21
C TYR A 213 -2.99 -17.13 12.72
N ARG A 214 -1.67 -16.99 12.59
CA ARG A 214 -0.70 -17.96 13.14
C ARG A 214 -0.75 -18.03 14.68
N GLU A 215 -0.90 -16.90 15.37
CA GLU A 215 -1.03 -16.88 16.83
C GLU A 215 -2.36 -17.54 17.27
N ALA A 216 -3.44 -17.34 16.54
CA ALA A 216 -4.72 -18.04 16.78
C ALA A 216 -4.57 -19.56 16.60
N LEU A 217 -3.86 -20.01 15.56
CA LEU A 217 -3.52 -21.43 15.35
C LEU A 217 -2.70 -22.01 16.51
N ARG A 218 -1.68 -21.27 16.99
CA ARG A 218 -0.84 -21.68 18.13
C ARG A 218 -1.67 -21.79 19.41
N ALA A 219 -2.52 -20.80 19.68
CA ALA A 219 -3.39 -20.80 20.86
C ALA A 219 -4.37 -21.99 20.83
N ALA A 220 -4.96 -22.29 19.69
CA ALA A 220 -5.82 -23.46 19.52
C ALA A 220 -5.08 -24.79 19.66
N ALA A 221 -3.83 -24.87 19.22
CA ALA A 221 -2.98 -26.06 19.35
C ALA A 221 -2.49 -26.30 20.78
N ALA A 222 -2.24 -25.25 21.55
CA ALA A 222 -1.78 -25.35 22.95
C ALA A 222 -2.80 -26.07 23.85
N GLY A 223 -4.09 -26.03 23.51
CA GLY A 223 -5.14 -26.77 24.19
C GLY A 223 -5.24 -28.27 23.80
N ASN A 224 -4.49 -28.72 22.77
CA ASN A 224 -4.54 -30.12 22.31
C ASN A 224 -3.22 -30.54 21.63
N PRO A 225 -2.33 -31.30 22.33
CA PRO A 225 -1.03 -31.71 21.82
C PRO A 225 -1.05 -32.50 20.49
N ALA A 226 -2.14 -33.24 20.22
CA ALA A 226 -2.27 -33.98 18.96
C ALA A 226 -2.45 -33.07 17.74
N ARG A 227 -2.78 -31.77 17.93
CA ARG A 227 -2.95 -30.76 16.89
C ARG A 227 -1.72 -29.91 16.63
N SER A 228 -0.70 -30.03 17.50
CA SER A 228 0.54 -29.24 17.37
C SER A 228 1.25 -29.48 16.02
N SER A 229 1.27 -30.72 15.53
CA SER A 229 1.85 -31.07 14.23
C SER A 229 1.04 -30.48 13.07
N THR A 230 -0.30 -30.52 13.16
CA THR A 230 -1.20 -29.98 12.13
C THR A 230 -1.09 -28.45 12.02
N ALA A 231 -1.00 -27.74 13.15
CA ALA A 231 -0.81 -26.29 13.16
C ALA A 231 0.54 -25.88 12.55
N VAL A 232 1.62 -26.61 12.85
CA VAL A 232 2.95 -26.40 12.24
C VAL A 232 2.89 -26.68 10.74
N ASP A 233 2.17 -27.72 10.33
CA ASP A 233 2.00 -28.07 8.93
C ASP A 233 1.19 -27.01 8.17
N ILE A 234 0.08 -26.50 8.72
CA ILE A 234 -0.69 -25.40 8.11
C ILE A 234 0.19 -24.15 7.97
N MET A 235 0.98 -23.83 8.99
CA MET A 235 1.93 -22.71 8.93
C MET A 235 3.02 -22.88 7.86
N ALA A 236 3.50 -24.10 7.64
CA ALA A 236 4.49 -24.42 6.62
C ALA A 236 3.91 -24.44 5.21
N ARG A 237 2.62 -24.73 5.08
CA ARG A 237 1.94 -25.04 3.82
C ARG A 237 1.20 -23.87 3.17
N THR A 238 0.89 -22.80 3.90
CA THR A 238 0.46 -21.50 3.30
C THR A 238 1.56 -20.88 2.42
N SER A 239 2.35 -21.71 1.77
CA SER A 239 3.56 -21.40 1.02
C SER A 239 3.81 -22.24 -0.22
N GLY A 240 2.76 -22.72 -0.85
CA GLY A 240 2.90 -23.40 -2.15
C GLY A 240 3.18 -24.91 -2.06
N GLY A 241 2.43 -25.61 -1.24
CA GLY A 241 2.43 -27.07 -1.23
C GLY A 241 1.01 -27.59 -1.00
N SER A 242 0.46 -28.29 -1.97
CA SER A 242 -0.80 -29.04 -1.90
C SER A 242 -0.89 -29.91 -0.66
N VAL A 243 -1.98 -29.80 0.12
CA VAL A 243 -2.34 -30.77 1.15
C VAL A 243 -3.81 -30.94 1.40
N LEU A 244 -4.09 -32.16 1.39
CA LEU A 244 -5.22 -32.99 1.69
C LEU A 244 -6.10 -32.57 2.86
N ALA A 245 -7.38 -32.48 2.56
CA ALA A 245 -8.49 -32.53 3.48
C ALA A 245 -8.52 -33.91 4.17
N ASP A 246 -8.12 -33.96 5.41
CA ASP A 246 -8.65 -34.89 6.40
C ASP A 246 -8.24 -34.41 7.81
N ALA A 247 -8.88 -33.35 8.27
CA ALA A 247 -8.77 -32.87 9.65
C ALA A 247 -10.18 -32.77 10.20
N GLY A 248 -10.54 -33.70 11.01
CA GLY A 248 -11.84 -33.74 11.66
C GLY A 248 -12.06 -32.53 12.57
N GLN A 249 -13.28 -32.00 12.51
CA GLN A 249 -13.94 -30.96 13.32
C GLN A 249 -13.25 -29.63 13.56
N PRO A 250 -13.91 -28.50 13.32
CA PRO A 250 -13.32 -27.18 13.33
C PRO A 250 -12.69 -26.81 14.68
N GLY A 251 -11.41 -26.50 14.63
CA GLY A 251 -10.56 -26.25 15.79
C GLY A 251 -10.43 -24.82 16.26
N GLY A 252 -11.44 -24.00 16.12
CA GLY A 252 -11.45 -22.62 16.57
C GLY A 252 -11.76 -21.63 15.45
N LYS A 253 -12.09 -20.41 15.85
CA LYS A 253 -12.46 -19.32 14.96
C LYS A 253 -11.66 -18.08 15.33
N MET A 254 -11.28 -17.29 14.33
CA MET A 254 -10.74 -15.96 14.49
C MET A 254 -11.75 -14.96 13.94
N GLU A 255 -12.14 -13.99 14.77
CA GLU A 255 -13.06 -12.93 14.36
C GLU A 255 -12.38 -11.96 13.42
N VAL A 256 -13.10 -11.52 12.39
CA VAL A 256 -12.64 -10.57 11.38
C VAL A 256 -13.79 -9.61 11.05
N ALA A 257 -13.46 -8.35 10.87
CA ALA A 257 -14.35 -7.38 10.28
C ALA A 257 -13.68 -6.70 9.08
N VAL A 258 -14.47 -6.28 8.10
CA VAL A 258 -13.99 -5.66 6.87
C VAL A 258 -14.77 -4.39 6.63
N ALA A 259 -14.09 -3.25 6.55
CA ALA A 259 -14.69 -1.96 6.21
C ALA A 259 -14.33 -1.56 4.78
N ILE A 260 -15.33 -1.14 4.00
CA ILE A 260 -15.16 -0.69 2.62
C ILE A 260 -15.74 0.72 2.50
N GLY A 261 -15.06 1.62 1.78
CA GLY A 261 -15.48 3.01 1.63
C GLY A 261 -15.31 3.82 2.91
N THR A 262 -14.13 3.75 3.51
CA THR A 262 -13.70 4.60 4.63
C THR A 262 -13.22 5.97 4.13
N ASP A 263 -12.94 6.89 5.03
CA ASP A 263 -12.26 8.14 4.64
C ASP A 263 -10.88 7.85 4.00
N PRO A 264 -10.35 8.75 3.16
CA PRO A 264 -9.16 8.46 2.37
C PRO A 264 -7.90 8.26 3.21
N ALA A 265 -7.75 8.96 4.34
CA ALA A 265 -6.58 8.82 5.19
C ALA A 265 -6.57 7.45 5.91
N LEU A 266 -7.73 6.93 6.29
CA LEU A 266 -7.83 5.58 6.87
C LEU A 266 -7.60 4.50 5.81
N THR A 267 -8.18 4.65 4.61
CA THR A 267 -7.93 3.73 3.49
C THR A 267 -6.42 3.66 3.19
N PHE A 268 -5.75 4.81 3.18
CA PHE A 268 -4.29 4.86 3.01
C PHE A 268 -3.54 4.25 4.20
N ALA A 269 -3.95 4.53 5.44
CA ALA A 269 -3.29 3.97 6.63
C ALA A 269 -3.28 2.43 6.64
N ALA A 270 -4.31 1.78 6.06
CA ALA A 270 -4.39 0.32 5.96
C ALA A 270 -3.31 -0.33 5.07
N ILE A 271 -2.61 0.44 4.22
CA ILE A 271 -1.49 -0.06 3.41
C ILE A 271 -0.12 0.29 4.00
N VAL A 272 -0.08 1.22 4.96
CA VAL A 272 1.14 1.75 5.54
C VAL A 272 1.89 0.66 6.32
N PRO A 273 3.21 0.48 6.11
CA PRO A 273 4.00 -0.45 6.91
C PRO A 273 4.22 0.11 8.32
N ALA A 274 3.20 -0.02 9.18
CA ALA A 274 3.24 0.47 10.55
C ALA A 274 4.43 -0.15 11.33
N PRO A 275 5.12 0.63 12.18
CA PRO A 275 6.06 0.07 13.13
C PRO A 275 5.36 -0.93 14.07
N PRO A 276 6.08 -1.92 14.61
CA PRO A 276 5.51 -2.81 15.62
C PRO A 276 4.84 -2.00 16.75
N ASP A 277 3.69 -2.45 17.17
CA ASP A 277 2.90 -1.84 18.26
C ASP A 277 2.22 -0.50 17.94
N VAL A 278 2.28 -0.01 16.70
CA VAL A 278 1.54 1.18 16.24
C VAL A 278 0.30 0.74 15.46
N GLU A 279 -0.87 1.09 15.97
CA GLU A 279 -2.16 0.76 15.36
C GLU A 279 -2.44 1.69 14.16
N GLU A 280 -2.96 1.14 13.06
CA GLU A 280 -3.27 1.91 11.83
C GLU A 280 -4.36 2.97 12.07
N TYR A 281 -5.26 2.78 13.02
CA TYR A 281 -6.21 3.83 13.42
C TYR A 281 -5.53 5.05 14.03
N LEU A 282 -4.43 4.86 14.75
CA LEU A 282 -3.61 5.96 15.27
C LEU A 282 -2.89 6.68 14.12
N ILE A 283 -2.36 5.91 13.15
CA ILE A 283 -1.74 6.47 11.94
C ILE A 283 -2.78 7.29 11.16
N ALA A 284 -3.97 6.76 10.93
CA ALA A 284 -5.05 7.48 10.28
C ALA A 284 -5.41 8.76 11.04
N GLY A 285 -5.50 8.70 12.38
CA GLY A 285 -5.74 9.86 13.23
C GLY A 285 -4.65 10.93 13.10
N PHE A 286 -3.39 10.50 13.04
CA PHE A 286 -2.24 11.38 12.82
C PHE A 286 -2.29 12.04 11.42
N LEU A 287 -2.55 11.26 10.38
CA LEU A 287 -2.60 11.77 9.00
C LEU A 287 -3.70 12.81 8.84
N ARG A 288 -4.91 12.53 9.34
CA ARG A 288 -6.08 13.40 9.24
C ARG A 288 -6.18 14.46 10.34
N GLN A 289 -5.27 14.49 11.30
CA GLN A 289 -5.26 15.40 12.45
C GLN A 289 -6.58 15.38 13.25
N LYS A 290 -7.28 14.25 13.24
CA LYS A 290 -8.59 14.04 13.87
C LYS A 290 -8.74 12.56 14.21
N PRO A 291 -9.29 12.17 15.38
CA PRO A 291 -9.47 10.78 15.74
C PRO A 291 -10.39 10.04 14.76
N VAL A 292 -10.13 8.77 14.54
CA VAL A 292 -11.08 7.87 13.87
C VAL A 292 -12.17 7.52 14.86
N GLU A 293 -13.42 7.70 14.47
CA GLU A 293 -14.58 7.25 15.26
C GLU A 293 -14.88 5.79 14.92
N LEU A 294 -14.94 4.96 15.96
CA LEU A 294 -15.16 3.53 15.86
C LEU A 294 -16.50 3.15 16.50
N VAL A 295 -17.17 2.19 15.91
CA VAL A 295 -18.40 1.59 16.43
C VAL A 295 -18.23 0.09 16.58
N LYS A 296 -18.78 -0.50 17.64
CA LYS A 296 -18.77 -1.96 17.82
C LYS A 296 -19.52 -2.67 16.72
N CYS A 297 -18.99 -3.79 16.26
CA CYS A 297 -19.69 -4.70 15.36
C CYS A 297 -20.96 -5.28 15.99
N GLU A 298 -21.82 -5.88 15.16
CA GLU A 298 -23.10 -6.49 15.55
C GLU A 298 -22.95 -7.95 16.01
N THR A 299 -21.98 -8.67 15.44
CA THR A 299 -21.87 -10.15 15.60
C THR A 299 -20.48 -10.61 16.05
N VAL A 300 -19.48 -9.73 16.05
CA VAL A 300 -18.11 -10.01 16.47
C VAL A 300 -17.61 -8.96 17.47
N ASP A 301 -16.66 -9.33 18.35
CA ASP A 301 -16.09 -8.39 19.34
C ASP A 301 -14.94 -7.55 18.71
N LEU A 302 -15.27 -6.85 17.65
CA LEU A 302 -14.40 -5.92 16.96
C LEU A 302 -15.06 -4.55 16.83
N GLU A 303 -14.25 -3.53 16.51
CA GLU A 303 -14.70 -2.18 16.25
C GLU A 303 -14.27 -1.78 14.84
N VAL A 304 -15.19 -1.12 14.14
CA VAL A 304 -15.02 -0.68 12.74
C VAL A 304 -15.23 0.81 12.62
N PRO A 305 -14.71 1.47 11.57
CA PRO A 305 -14.95 2.88 11.33
C PRO A 305 -16.45 3.17 11.21
N ALA A 306 -16.93 4.08 12.04
CA ALA A 306 -18.36 4.43 12.10
C ALA A 306 -18.88 5.03 10.79
N SER A 307 -18.01 5.63 9.99
CA SER A 307 -18.32 6.29 8.72
C SER A 307 -18.20 5.41 7.48
N ALA A 308 -17.80 4.13 7.62
CA ALA A 308 -17.66 3.21 6.49
C ALA A 308 -18.97 3.08 5.68
N GLU A 309 -18.86 2.88 4.38
CA GLU A 309 -20.02 2.66 3.51
C GLU A 309 -20.60 1.25 3.68
N ILE A 310 -19.73 0.24 3.79
CA ILE A 310 -20.09 -1.17 3.92
C ILE A 310 -19.17 -1.80 4.96
N VAL A 311 -19.73 -2.63 5.84
CA VAL A 311 -18.99 -3.45 6.80
C VAL A 311 -19.43 -4.89 6.67
N LEU A 312 -18.46 -5.80 6.55
CA LEU A 312 -18.67 -7.24 6.59
C LEU A 312 -18.13 -7.73 7.94
N GLU A 313 -18.95 -8.45 8.69
CA GLU A 313 -18.56 -9.04 9.97
C GLU A 313 -18.59 -10.56 9.87
N GLY A 314 -17.67 -11.24 10.53
CA GLY A 314 -17.64 -12.69 10.49
C GLY A 314 -16.39 -13.28 11.10
N HIS A 315 -16.02 -14.45 10.61
CA HIS A 315 -14.90 -15.20 11.17
C HIS A 315 -14.19 -16.04 10.10
N VAL A 316 -12.96 -16.39 10.41
CA VAL A 316 -12.16 -17.37 9.69
C VAL A 316 -12.04 -18.62 10.54
N HIS A 317 -12.33 -19.78 9.97
CA HIS A 317 -12.04 -21.07 10.61
C HIS A 317 -10.55 -21.37 10.49
N LEU A 318 -9.92 -21.79 11.60
CA LEU A 318 -8.46 -21.93 11.66
C LEU A 318 -7.90 -23.12 10.86
N ASP A 319 -8.75 -24.03 10.45
CA ASP A 319 -8.41 -25.26 9.72
C ASP A 319 -9.03 -25.30 8.30
N GLU A 320 -9.70 -24.22 7.88
CA GLU A 320 -10.33 -24.16 6.57
C GLU A 320 -9.51 -23.32 5.60
N LEU A 321 -9.03 -23.96 4.53
CA LEU A 321 -8.34 -23.32 3.42
C LEU A 321 -9.08 -23.64 2.11
N ARG A 322 -9.14 -22.66 1.20
CA ARG A 322 -9.66 -22.86 -0.16
C ARG A 322 -8.70 -22.22 -1.18
N THR A 323 -8.73 -22.74 -2.39
CA THR A 323 -7.97 -22.18 -3.51
C THR A 323 -8.45 -20.78 -3.82
N GLU A 324 -7.51 -19.83 -3.85
CA GLU A 324 -7.69 -18.44 -4.27
C GLU A 324 -6.82 -18.16 -5.49
N GLY A 325 -7.33 -17.35 -6.38
CA GLY A 325 -6.66 -16.98 -7.63
C GLY A 325 -7.06 -17.87 -8.81
N PRO A 326 -6.52 -17.59 -10.00
CA PRO A 326 -5.58 -16.49 -10.28
C PRO A 326 -6.22 -15.09 -10.13
N PHE A 327 -5.38 -14.09 -9.91
CA PHE A 327 -5.76 -12.68 -9.83
C PHE A 327 -4.75 -11.82 -10.60
N GLY A 328 -5.22 -10.94 -11.48
CA GLY A 328 -4.39 -9.99 -12.20
C GLY A 328 -3.83 -8.94 -11.24
N ASP A 329 -2.51 -8.96 -10.99
CA ASP A 329 -1.88 -8.22 -9.92
C ASP A 329 -0.95 -7.10 -10.41
N HIS A 330 -0.45 -6.26 -9.50
CA HIS A 330 0.35 -5.05 -9.75
C HIS A 330 1.67 -5.31 -10.49
N THR A 331 2.14 -6.54 -10.56
CA THR A 331 3.27 -6.93 -11.41
C THR A 331 2.95 -6.93 -12.90
N GLY A 332 1.68 -6.79 -13.27
CA GLY A 332 1.20 -6.93 -14.65
C GLY A 332 1.06 -8.37 -15.11
N PHE A 333 1.18 -9.32 -14.19
CA PHE A 333 0.96 -10.76 -14.39
C PHE A 333 -0.11 -11.26 -13.43
N TYR A 334 -0.73 -12.38 -13.78
CA TYR A 334 -1.64 -13.06 -12.85
C TYR A 334 -0.84 -13.75 -11.74
N SER A 335 -1.35 -13.67 -10.50
CA SER A 335 -0.87 -14.52 -9.42
C SER A 335 -1.17 -15.98 -9.74
N LEU A 336 -0.37 -16.89 -9.18
CA LEU A 336 -0.71 -18.30 -9.19
C LEU A 336 -1.82 -18.58 -8.18
N GLU A 337 -2.54 -19.67 -8.39
CA GLU A 337 -3.46 -20.22 -7.40
C GLU A 337 -2.72 -20.69 -6.15
N ASP A 338 -3.26 -20.41 -4.97
CA ASP A 338 -2.70 -20.89 -3.70
C ASP A 338 -3.82 -21.06 -2.67
N GLN A 339 -3.51 -21.66 -1.53
CA GLN A 339 -4.47 -21.97 -0.47
C GLN A 339 -4.50 -20.82 0.55
N TYR A 340 -5.69 -20.26 0.75
CA TYR A 340 -5.90 -19.18 1.72
C TYR A 340 -7.08 -19.47 2.66
N PRO A 341 -7.07 -18.90 3.88
CA PRO A 341 -8.17 -18.99 4.81
C PRO A 341 -9.48 -18.49 4.21
N VAL A 342 -10.59 -19.09 4.62
CA VAL A 342 -11.93 -18.70 4.20
C VAL A 342 -12.57 -17.80 5.24
N PHE A 343 -13.02 -16.63 4.82
CA PHE A 343 -13.79 -15.71 5.63
C PHE A 343 -15.28 -15.95 5.44
N HIS A 344 -15.97 -16.30 6.52
CA HIS A 344 -17.40 -16.53 6.60
C HIS A 344 -18.10 -15.29 7.13
N VAL A 345 -18.91 -14.66 6.30
CA VAL A 345 -19.69 -13.47 6.67
C VAL A 345 -20.90 -13.88 7.50
N SER A 346 -21.08 -13.28 8.66
CA SER A 346 -22.21 -13.49 9.58
C SER A 346 -23.19 -12.31 9.60
N CYS A 347 -22.72 -11.12 9.25
CA CYS A 347 -23.54 -9.90 9.19
C CYS A 347 -22.96 -8.93 8.18
N ILE A 348 -23.82 -8.21 7.47
CA ILE A 348 -23.46 -7.06 6.66
C ILE A 348 -24.18 -5.83 7.20
N THR A 349 -23.41 -4.77 7.51
CA THR A 349 -24.00 -3.47 7.78
C THR A 349 -23.55 -2.47 6.71
N HIS A 350 -24.41 -1.53 6.35
CA HIS A 350 -24.08 -0.55 5.33
C HIS A 350 -24.91 0.73 5.41
N ARG A 351 -24.41 1.77 4.78
CA ARG A 351 -25.17 3.01 4.59
C ARG A 351 -26.30 2.79 3.57
N LYS A 352 -27.31 3.63 3.63
CA LYS A 352 -28.33 3.69 2.56
C LYS A 352 -27.67 4.15 1.26
N ASN A 353 -27.96 3.44 0.15
CA ASN A 353 -27.35 3.66 -1.16
C ASN A 353 -25.80 3.67 -1.05
N PRO A 354 -25.19 2.55 -0.68
CA PRO A 354 -23.78 2.49 -0.38
C PRO A 354 -22.91 2.75 -1.61
N ILE A 355 -21.78 3.40 -1.39
CA ILE A 355 -20.74 3.60 -2.38
C ILE A 355 -19.71 2.48 -2.19
N TYR A 356 -19.56 1.65 -3.19
CA TYR A 356 -18.52 0.62 -3.23
C TYR A 356 -17.21 1.25 -3.69
N ALA A 357 -16.31 1.52 -2.75
CA ALA A 357 -14.98 2.00 -3.06
C ALA A 357 -14.06 0.81 -3.38
N THR A 358 -13.37 0.87 -4.50
CA THR A 358 -12.55 -0.22 -5.03
C THR A 358 -11.34 0.33 -5.77
N THR A 359 -10.43 -0.55 -6.14
CA THR A 359 -9.28 -0.26 -7.02
C THR A 359 -9.06 -1.41 -7.99
N ILE A 360 -8.33 -1.15 -9.07
CA ILE A 360 -7.73 -2.20 -9.89
C ILE A 360 -6.21 -2.07 -9.82
N VAL A 361 -5.53 -3.17 -9.93
CA VAL A 361 -4.07 -3.25 -10.08
C VAL A 361 -3.73 -3.96 -11.38
N GLY A 362 -2.53 -3.73 -11.91
CA GLY A 362 -2.12 -4.27 -13.20
C GLY A 362 -0.81 -3.65 -13.65
N LYS A 363 -0.59 -3.58 -14.98
CA LYS A 363 0.60 -2.90 -15.52
C LYS A 363 0.62 -1.43 -15.12
N PRO A 364 1.70 -0.92 -14.54
CA PRO A 364 1.81 0.49 -14.16
C PRO A 364 1.66 1.47 -15.36
N PRO A 365 1.30 2.74 -15.11
CA PRO A 365 0.93 3.31 -13.80
C PRO A 365 -0.52 3.00 -13.42
N MET A 366 -0.74 2.68 -12.15
CA MET A 366 -2.04 2.44 -11.52
C MET A 366 -2.12 3.21 -10.19
N GLU A 367 -3.28 3.18 -9.54
CA GLU A 367 -3.56 3.88 -8.28
C GLU A 367 -2.61 3.48 -7.15
N ASP A 368 -2.27 2.21 -7.06
CA ASP A 368 -1.33 1.63 -6.10
C ASP A 368 0.08 2.23 -6.20
N GLY A 369 0.54 2.58 -7.40
CA GLY A 369 1.82 3.26 -7.61
C GLY A 369 1.89 4.62 -6.91
N TRP A 370 0.81 5.39 -6.92
CA TRP A 370 0.74 6.68 -6.25
C TRP A 370 0.65 6.54 -4.72
N MET A 371 -0.05 5.51 -4.24
CA MET A 371 -0.05 5.17 -2.82
C MET A 371 1.34 4.72 -2.35
N GLY A 372 2.05 3.91 -3.16
CA GLY A 372 3.44 3.53 -2.92
C GLY A 372 4.38 4.73 -2.85
N LYS A 373 4.20 5.71 -3.75
CA LYS A 373 4.97 6.97 -3.74
C LYS A 373 4.71 7.78 -2.45
N ALA A 374 3.48 7.80 -1.95
CA ALA A 374 3.18 8.47 -0.70
C ALA A 374 3.86 7.76 0.50
N VAL A 375 3.84 6.43 0.54
CA VAL A 375 4.58 5.64 1.55
C VAL A 375 6.06 5.99 1.51
N GLU A 376 6.68 6.03 0.32
CA GLU A 376 8.09 6.40 0.13
C GLU A 376 8.43 7.73 0.82
N ARG A 377 7.66 8.79 0.52
CA ARG A 377 7.91 10.12 1.08
C ARG A 377 7.72 10.17 2.58
N ILE A 378 6.63 9.59 3.06
CA ILE A 378 6.26 9.60 4.48
C ILE A 378 7.26 8.81 5.33
N PHE A 379 7.80 7.70 4.82
CA PHE A 379 8.72 6.84 5.57
C PHE A 379 10.20 7.19 5.43
N LEU A 380 10.58 8.05 4.51
CA LEU A 380 11.97 8.49 4.36
C LEU A 380 12.60 9.00 5.67
N PRO A 381 11.93 9.83 6.51
CA PRO A 381 12.49 10.24 7.80
C PRO A 381 12.79 9.07 8.75
N LEU A 382 11.91 8.07 8.79
CA LEU A 382 12.09 6.88 9.62
C LEU A 382 13.26 6.03 9.16
N MET A 383 13.44 5.87 7.84
CA MET A 383 14.61 5.19 7.28
C MET A 383 15.91 5.92 7.64
N LYS A 384 15.93 7.24 7.62
CA LYS A 384 17.09 8.06 7.99
C LYS A 384 17.50 7.92 9.46
N LEU A 385 16.64 7.46 10.35
CA LEU A 385 17.03 7.16 11.74
C LEU A 385 18.00 6.00 11.83
N THR A 386 17.81 4.98 11.00
CA THR A 386 18.62 3.76 11.00
C THR A 386 19.73 3.81 9.97
N ILE A 387 19.53 4.56 8.89
CA ILE A 387 20.47 4.71 7.77
C ILE A 387 20.65 6.22 7.48
N PRO A 388 21.37 6.95 8.36
CA PRO A 388 21.43 8.43 8.30
C PRO A 388 22.14 8.99 7.06
N GLU A 389 22.92 8.19 6.35
CA GLU A 389 23.56 8.57 5.11
C GLU A 389 22.59 8.68 3.91
N ILE A 390 21.38 8.15 4.00
CA ILE A 390 20.36 8.30 2.94
C ILE A 390 19.97 9.78 2.85
N VAL A 391 20.05 10.34 1.65
CA VAL A 391 19.59 11.69 1.33
C VAL A 391 18.16 11.65 0.82
N ASP A 392 17.91 10.80 -0.17
CA ASP A 392 16.59 10.60 -0.78
C ASP A 392 16.43 9.18 -1.31
N ILE A 393 15.18 8.76 -1.54
CA ILE A 393 14.84 7.47 -2.15
C ILE A 393 13.78 7.65 -3.23
N ASN A 394 13.71 6.71 -4.16
CA ASN A 394 12.66 6.61 -5.15
C ASN A 394 12.23 5.15 -5.32
N LEU A 395 10.94 4.91 -5.20
CA LEU A 395 10.27 3.67 -5.60
C LEU A 395 9.53 3.95 -6.92
N PRO A 396 10.20 3.83 -8.07
CA PRO A 396 9.56 4.13 -9.35
C PRO A 396 8.38 3.19 -9.60
N VAL A 397 7.31 3.71 -10.20
CA VAL A 397 6.09 2.93 -10.46
C VAL A 397 6.37 1.70 -11.32
N GLU A 398 7.33 1.78 -12.24
CA GLU A 398 7.80 0.67 -13.06
C GLU A 398 8.52 -0.43 -12.25
N GLY A 399 9.03 -0.05 -11.08
CA GLY A 399 9.63 -0.96 -10.09
C GLY A 399 8.62 -1.59 -9.15
N ILE A 400 7.32 -1.29 -9.28
CA ILE A 400 6.21 -1.89 -8.52
C ILE A 400 6.51 -2.05 -7.02
N PHE A 401 7.00 -0.97 -6.38
CA PHE A 401 7.36 -0.81 -4.95
C PHE A 401 8.47 -1.74 -4.44
N HIS A 402 8.56 -2.99 -4.89
CA HIS A 402 9.50 -3.99 -4.36
C HIS A 402 10.52 -4.51 -5.37
N ASN A 403 10.37 -4.26 -6.68
CA ASN A 403 11.37 -4.71 -7.64
C ASN A 403 12.54 -3.73 -7.79
N LEU A 404 12.33 -2.44 -7.55
CA LEU A 404 13.40 -1.44 -7.66
C LEU A 404 13.27 -0.35 -6.60
N MET A 405 14.36 -0.10 -5.89
CA MET A 405 14.56 1.10 -5.06
C MET A 405 15.81 1.82 -5.51
N ILE A 406 15.71 3.12 -5.73
CA ILE A 406 16.84 4.01 -6.02
C ILE A 406 17.12 4.83 -4.78
N VAL A 407 18.39 4.98 -4.42
CA VAL A 407 18.82 5.62 -3.17
C VAL A 407 19.92 6.62 -3.45
N ALA A 408 19.70 7.90 -3.16
CA ALA A 408 20.76 8.90 -3.07
C ALA A 408 21.38 8.84 -1.67
N MET A 409 22.71 8.80 -1.59
CA MET A 409 23.41 8.77 -0.31
C MET A 409 24.58 9.74 -0.25
N LYS A 410 24.87 10.23 0.96
CA LYS A 410 26.09 10.94 1.28
C LYS A 410 27.18 9.95 1.65
N LYS A 411 28.09 9.69 0.72
CA LYS A 411 29.19 8.75 0.91
C LYS A 411 30.31 9.39 1.74
N SER A 412 30.78 8.69 2.78
CA SER A 412 31.81 9.19 3.70
C SER A 412 33.04 8.26 3.80
N TYR A 413 32.92 6.98 3.38
CA TYR A 413 34.01 5.99 3.41
C TYR A 413 33.76 4.90 2.36
N PRO A 414 34.83 4.16 1.98
CA PRO A 414 34.74 3.07 1.02
C PRO A 414 33.77 1.98 1.46
N GLY A 415 32.99 1.42 0.52
CA GLY A 415 32.05 0.32 0.77
C GLY A 415 30.75 0.73 1.48
N GLN A 416 30.53 1.99 1.75
CA GLN A 416 29.33 2.47 2.46
C GLN A 416 28.04 2.21 1.68
N ALA A 417 28.06 2.24 0.35
CA ALA A 417 26.90 1.87 -0.48
C ALA A 417 26.45 0.43 -0.23
N ARG A 418 27.38 -0.51 -0.03
CA ARG A 418 27.06 -1.91 0.31
C ARG A 418 26.42 -2.02 1.69
N LYS A 419 26.87 -1.20 2.68
CA LYS A 419 26.21 -1.10 3.99
C LYS A 419 24.76 -0.64 3.83
N VAL A 420 24.48 0.39 3.01
CA VAL A 420 23.12 0.90 2.76
C VAL A 420 22.23 -0.18 2.14
N MET A 421 22.69 -0.89 1.11
CA MET A 421 21.96 -1.99 0.49
C MET A 421 21.57 -3.08 1.50
N ASN A 422 22.54 -3.55 2.30
CA ASN A 422 22.31 -4.59 3.29
C ASN A 422 21.37 -4.12 4.41
N ALA A 423 21.46 -2.84 4.83
CA ALA A 423 20.57 -2.24 5.81
C ALA A 423 19.12 -2.20 5.29
N ILE A 424 18.90 -1.79 4.04
CA ILE A 424 17.58 -1.79 3.41
C ILE A 424 17.01 -3.22 3.34
N TRP A 425 17.80 -4.20 2.93
CA TRP A 425 17.36 -5.60 2.86
C TRP A 425 17.08 -6.25 4.23
N SER A 426 17.45 -5.60 5.33
CA SER A 426 17.11 -6.04 6.70
C SER A 426 15.97 -5.23 7.33
N LEU A 427 15.40 -4.22 6.64
CA LEU A 427 14.47 -3.26 7.21
C LEU A 427 13.01 -3.57 6.82
N GLY A 428 12.24 -4.16 7.73
CA GLY A 428 10.79 -4.34 7.58
C GLY A 428 10.37 -4.87 6.20
N GLN A 429 9.40 -4.23 5.55
CA GLN A 429 8.95 -4.62 4.21
C GLN A 429 9.96 -4.30 3.09
N ALA A 430 10.92 -3.39 3.32
CA ALA A 430 11.99 -3.13 2.35
C ALA A 430 12.90 -4.36 2.13
N MET A 431 12.81 -5.37 3.01
CA MET A 431 13.50 -6.66 2.81
C MET A 431 13.14 -7.35 1.50
N PHE A 432 11.98 -7.04 0.90
CA PHE A 432 11.55 -7.64 -0.38
C PHE A 432 12.15 -6.94 -1.60
N THR A 433 12.80 -5.77 -1.44
CA THR A 433 13.38 -5.05 -2.58
C THR A 433 14.34 -5.94 -3.35
N LYS A 434 14.03 -6.17 -4.63
CA LYS A 434 14.79 -7.05 -5.51
C LYS A 434 16.06 -6.39 -6.02
N CYS A 435 15.94 -5.17 -6.54
CA CYS A 435 17.05 -4.38 -7.07
C CYS A 435 17.19 -3.07 -6.29
N ILE A 436 18.41 -2.72 -5.90
CA ILE A 436 18.73 -1.44 -5.29
C ILE A 436 19.81 -0.76 -6.13
N ILE A 437 19.59 0.49 -6.52
CA ILE A 437 20.61 1.34 -7.16
C ILE A 437 20.96 2.44 -6.17
N VAL A 438 22.23 2.51 -5.79
CA VAL A 438 22.73 3.56 -4.88
C VAL A 438 23.55 4.55 -5.70
N VAL A 439 23.20 5.83 -5.63
CA VAL A 439 23.86 6.95 -6.31
C VAL A 439 24.37 7.99 -5.30
N ASP A 440 25.21 8.94 -5.77
CA ASP A 440 25.68 10.04 -4.94
C ASP A 440 24.55 11.04 -4.59
N GLU A 441 24.78 11.86 -3.56
CA GLU A 441 23.80 12.82 -3.02
C GLU A 441 23.37 13.92 -4.00
N ASP A 442 24.14 14.17 -5.05
CA ASP A 442 23.89 15.17 -6.08
C ASP A 442 22.99 14.69 -7.23
N VAL A 443 22.62 13.41 -7.24
CA VAL A 443 21.74 12.82 -8.26
C VAL A 443 20.27 12.90 -7.84
N ASN A 444 19.44 13.46 -8.71
CA ASN A 444 17.99 13.48 -8.48
C ASN A 444 17.38 12.08 -8.71
N VAL A 445 17.16 11.35 -7.64
CA VAL A 445 16.60 9.98 -7.72
C VAL A 445 15.17 9.94 -8.28
N GLN A 446 14.46 11.07 -8.31
CA GLN A 446 13.12 11.15 -8.90
C GLN A 446 13.16 11.25 -10.44
N ASP A 447 14.31 11.57 -11.02
CA ASP A 447 14.55 11.55 -12.47
C ASP A 447 15.23 10.24 -12.89
N ILE A 448 14.44 9.30 -13.39
CA ILE A 448 14.93 7.97 -13.82
C ILE A 448 15.94 8.10 -14.98
N ALA A 449 15.81 9.10 -15.85
CA ALA A 449 16.73 9.31 -16.95
C ALA A 449 18.11 9.75 -16.43
N GLU A 450 18.14 10.68 -15.49
CA GLU A 450 19.39 11.10 -14.81
C GLU A 450 20.03 9.94 -14.05
N VAL A 451 19.25 9.20 -13.25
CA VAL A 451 19.75 8.01 -12.53
C VAL A 451 20.34 6.99 -13.48
N THR A 452 19.68 6.71 -14.59
CA THR A 452 20.15 5.74 -15.58
C THR A 452 21.47 6.21 -16.21
N LEU A 453 21.54 7.49 -16.59
CA LEU A 453 22.76 8.09 -17.15
C LEU A 453 23.94 7.98 -16.16
N LYS A 454 23.73 8.41 -14.92
CA LYS A 454 24.78 8.40 -13.87
C LYS A 454 25.19 6.97 -13.52
N ALA A 455 24.23 6.08 -13.27
CA ALA A 455 24.53 4.70 -12.91
C ALA A 455 25.38 3.99 -13.96
N LEU A 456 24.96 4.03 -15.23
CA LEU A 456 25.69 3.35 -16.30
C LEU A 456 27.08 3.92 -16.59
N ASN A 457 27.33 5.20 -16.26
CA ASN A 457 28.65 5.82 -16.38
C ASN A 457 29.58 5.52 -15.18
N HIS A 458 29.03 5.24 -14.00
CA HIS A 458 29.81 5.10 -12.77
C HIS A 458 30.16 3.66 -12.40
N ILE A 459 29.48 2.65 -12.98
CA ILE A 459 29.69 1.27 -12.61
C ILE A 459 30.72 0.57 -13.50
N ASP A 460 31.51 -0.32 -12.87
CA ASP A 460 32.11 -1.47 -13.47
C ASP A 460 31.34 -2.68 -12.92
N PRO A 461 30.54 -3.39 -13.75
CA PRO A 461 29.61 -4.39 -13.25
C PRO A 461 30.21 -5.47 -12.37
N GLU A 462 31.43 -5.93 -12.68
CA GLU A 462 32.10 -6.98 -11.90
C GLU A 462 32.48 -6.48 -10.49
N ARG A 463 32.89 -5.22 -10.38
CA ARG A 463 33.29 -4.61 -9.11
C ARG A 463 32.09 -4.13 -8.29
N ASP A 464 31.09 -3.54 -8.95
CA ASP A 464 30.08 -2.65 -8.31
C ASP A 464 28.71 -3.33 -8.10
N ILE A 465 28.52 -4.52 -8.65
CA ILE A 465 27.28 -5.28 -8.42
C ILE A 465 27.48 -6.26 -7.25
N GLN A 466 26.48 -6.30 -6.38
CA GLN A 466 26.38 -7.26 -5.28
C GLN A 466 25.16 -8.13 -5.48
N PHE A 467 25.33 -9.44 -5.39
CA PHE A 467 24.22 -10.40 -5.31
C PHE A 467 24.10 -10.95 -3.89
N THR A 468 22.86 -11.15 -3.46
CA THR A 468 22.56 -11.83 -2.19
C THR A 468 21.31 -12.69 -2.35
N LEU A 469 21.13 -13.67 -1.46
CA LEU A 469 19.94 -14.51 -1.39
C LEU A 469 19.12 -14.09 -0.16
N GLY A 470 17.81 -14.08 -0.31
CA GLY A 470 16.93 -13.73 0.80
C GLY A 470 15.45 -13.75 0.45
N PRO A 471 14.61 -13.22 1.35
CA PRO A 471 13.20 -13.08 1.09
C PRO A 471 12.93 -12.18 -0.12
N VAL A 472 12.04 -12.60 -1.00
CA VAL A 472 11.49 -11.81 -2.11
C VAL A 472 9.97 -11.81 -2.01
N ASP A 473 9.32 -10.91 -2.71
CA ASP A 473 7.86 -10.87 -2.72
C ASP A 473 7.28 -12.15 -3.36
N SER A 474 6.09 -12.55 -2.90
CA SER A 474 5.39 -13.73 -3.41
C SER A 474 5.02 -13.61 -4.90
N LEU A 475 4.93 -12.39 -5.42
CA LEU A 475 4.66 -12.08 -6.82
C LEU A 475 5.94 -11.93 -7.66
N ASP A 476 7.12 -12.22 -7.11
CA ASP A 476 8.33 -12.33 -7.91
C ASP A 476 8.37 -13.69 -8.65
N HIS A 477 7.67 -13.76 -9.77
CA HIS A 477 7.58 -14.98 -10.59
C HIS A 477 8.91 -15.45 -11.20
N ALA A 478 9.93 -14.58 -11.24
CA ALA A 478 11.26 -14.91 -11.75
C ALA A 478 12.16 -15.52 -10.68
N SER A 479 11.78 -15.50 -9.42
CA SER A 479 12.57 -16.09 -8.34
C SER A 479 12.64 -17.61 -8.47
N ARG A 480 13.76 -18.18 -8.02
CA ARG A 480 13.99 -19.64 -8.12
C ARG A 480 13.09 -20.49 -7.22
N LEU A 481 12.60 -19.90 -6.15
CA LEU A 481 11.65 -20.52 -5.22
C LEU A 481 10.62 -19.47 -4.78
N PRO A 482 9.41 -19.87 -4.44
CA PRO A 482 8.42 -18.95 -3.85
C PRO A 482 8.98 -18.28 -2.60
N ASN A 483 8.85 -16.94 -2.52
CA ASN A 483 9.30 -16.11 -1.39
C ASN A 483 10.81 -16.16 -1.07
N TYR A 484 11.63 -16.77 -1.92
CA TYR A 484 13.07 -16.85 -1.73
C TYR A 484 13.81 -16.79 -3.06
N GLY A 485 14.66 -15.80 -3.23
CA GLY A 485 15.34 -15.57 -4.49
C GLY A 485 16.62 -14.74 -4.36
N SER A 486 17.18 -14.41 -5.50
CA SER A 486 18.36 -13.55 -5.62
C SER A 486 17.95 -12.08 -5.67
N LYS A 487 18.78 -11.25 -5.07
CA LYS A 487 18.67 -9.78 -5.08
C LYS A 487 19.95 -9.18 -5.64
N MET A 488 19.84 -8.00 -6.24
CA MET A 488 20.95 -7.30 -6.85
C MET A 488 21.03 -5.87 -6.29
N GLY A 489 22.23 -5.49 -5.83
CA GLY A 489 22.53 -4.12 -5.46
C GLY A 489 23.62 -3.55 -6.39
N ILE A 490 23.42 -2.33 -6.84
CA ILE A 490 24.33 -1.62 -7.75
C ILE A 490 24.89 -0.41 -7.01
N ASP A 491 26.19 -0.41 -6.74
CA ASP A 491 26.93 0.75 -6.22
C ASP A 491 27.33 1.66 -7.37
N ALA A 492 26.43 2.59 -7.72
CA ALA A 492 26.65 3.59 -8.75
C ALA A 492 27.23 4.92 -8.21
N THR A 493 27.77 4.93 -6.99
CA THR A 493 28.48 6.09 -6.46
C THR A 493 29.83 6.27 -7.16
N ARG A 494 30.35 7.49 -7.18
CA ARG A 494 31.73 7.77 -7.64
C ARG A 494 32.73 6.97 -6.81
N LYS A 495 33.71 6.36 -7.50
CA LYS A 495 34.75 5.55 -6.84
C LYS A 495 35.95 6.40 -6.50
N TRP A 496 36.51 6.16 -5.32
CA TRP A 496 37.71 6.83 -4.82
C TRP A 496 38.97 5.97 -5.05
N ALA A 497 40.14 6.60 -4.97
CA ALA A 497 41.42 5.89 -5.07
C ALA A 497 41.54 4.77 -4.01
N SER A 498 40.99 4.98 -2.82
CA SER A 498 40.92 3.98 -1.74
C SER A 498 40.01 2.77 -2.05
N GLU A 499 39.19 2.83 -3.10
CA GLU A 499 38.37 1.73 -3.63
C GLU A 499 39.01 1.03 -4.83
N GLY A 500 40.29 1.34 -5.11
CA GLY A 500 41.03 0.78 -6.23
C GLY A 500 40.83 1.53 -7.57
N PHE A 501 40.15 2.67 -7.54
CA PHE A 501 39.96 3.49 -8.74
C PHE A 501 41.07 4.55 -8.82
N THR A 502 42.07 4.30 -9.65
CA THR A 502 43.28 5.15 -9.77
C THR A 502 43.29 6.04 -11.01
N ARG A 503 42.35 5.89 -11.94
CA ARG A 503 42.24 6.72 -13.13
C ARG A 503 41.68 8.10 -12.77
N PRO A 504 42.11 9.18 -13.43
CA PRO A 504 41.46 10.47 -13.31
C PRO A 504 39.99 10.36 -13.76
N TRP A 505 39.07 10.91 -12.97
CA TRP A 505 37.69 11.05 -13.38
C TRP A 505 37.54 12.36 -14.16
N PRO A 506 36.93 12.37 -15.36
CA PRO A 506 36.75 13.59 -16.14
C PRO A 506 35.72 14.51 -15.48
N ASP A 507 35.87 15.82 -15.75
CA ASP A 507 34.90 16.81 -15.31
C ASP A 507 33.55 16.60 -15.99
N GLU A 508 32.46 16.89 -15.28
CA GLU A 508 31.12 16.88 -15.82
C GLU A 508 30.90 18.07 -16.77
N ILE A 509 30.20 17.85 -17.87
CA ILE A 509 29.88 18.92 -18.82
C ILE A 509 28.75 19.76 -18.23
N LEU A 510 29.10 20.89 -17.65
CA LEU A 510 28.20 21.87 -17.05
C LEU A 510 28.45 23.26 -17.65
N MET A 511 27.35 23.98 -17.93
CA MET A 511 27.48 25.39 -18.33
C MET A 511 27.79 26.25 -17.10
N ASP A 512 28.68 27.21 -17.26
CA ASP A 512 29.01 28.18 -16.18
C ASP A 512 27.81 29.07 -15.82
N GLU A 513 27.73 29.47 -14.56
CA GLU A 513 26.61 30.23 -14.01
C GLU A 513 26.42 31.62 -14.69
N LYS A 514 27.48 32.22 -15.18
CA LYS A 514 27.41 33.51 -15.90
C LYS A 514 26.70 33.37 -17.24
N THR A 515 26.98 32.30 -17.95
CA THR A 515 26.33 31.98 -19.21
C THR A 515 24.86 31.56 -18.99
N LYS A 516 24.56 30.76 -17.97
CA LYS A 516 23.17 30.43 -17.58
C LYS A 516 22.37 31.72 -17.32
N ALA A 517 22.87 32.58 -16.44
CA ALA A 517 22.21 33.83 -16.11
C ALA A 517 22.05 34.78 -17.31
N LEU A 518 22.97 34.74 -18.29
CA LEU A 518 22.82 35.48 -19.54
C LEU A 518 21.68 34.94 -20.39
N VAL A 519 21.59 33.63 -20.53
CA VAL A 519 20.54 32.95 -21.32
C VAL A 519 19.18 33.16 -20.66
N ASP A 520 19.07 33.04 -19.33
CA ASP A 520 17.82 33.27 -18.59
C ASP A 520 17.25 34.68 -18.85
N ARG A 521 18.11 35.71 -18.85
CA ARG A 521 17.68 37.09 -19.15
C ARG A 521 17.15 37.25 -20.59
N LYS A 522 17.69 36.48 -21.54
CA LYS A 522 17.30 36.51 -22.94
C LYS A 522 16.17 35.53 -23.30
N TRP A 523 15.79 34.64 -22.39
CA TRP A 523 14.91 33.51 -22.71
C TRP A 523 13.60 33.95 -23.37
N LYS A 524 12.97 35.01 -22.84
CA LYS A 524 11.74 35.56 -23.42
C LYS A 524 11.94 36.16 -24.81
N GLU A 525 13.12 36.77 -25.04
CA GLU A 525 13.47 37.38 -26.35
C GLU A 525 13.70 36.30 -27.43
N LEU A 526 14.11 35.10 -27.01
CA LEU A 526 14.37 33.99 -27.92
C LEU A 526 13.08 33.37 -28.49
N GLY A 527 11.90 33.65 -27.88
CA GLY A 527 10.61 33.11 -28.34
C GLY A 527 10.52 31.58 -28.27
N ILE A 528 11.30 30.97 -27.39
CA ILE A 528 11.29 29.52 -27.13
C ILE A 528 10.43 29.32 -25.88
N GLU A 529 9.18 28.90 -26.06
CA GLU A 529 8.23 28.54 -25.01
C GLU A 529 8.08 27.02 -24.88
#